data_351d4b9becafa5b492ce6f8a8d4c972c
#
_entry.id   351d4b9becafa5b492ce6f8a8d4c972c
#
_cell.length_a   1.000
_cell.length_b   1.000
_cell.length_c   1.000
_cell.angle_alpha   90.00
_cell.angle_beta   90.00
_cell.angle_gamma   90.00
#
_symmetry.space_group_name_H-M   'P 1'
#
loop_
_entity.id
_entity.type
_entity.pdbx_description
1 polymer ?
#
loop_
_entity_poly.entity_id
_entity_poly.type
_entity_poly.pdbx_seq_one_letter_code
_entity_poly.pdbx_strand_id
1 'polypeptide(L)'
;MERRPPSVDRLARSLAGSGLPHALCVEVAREAIAADAWEEAPGRADELAAALLGPVVNATGVLLHTNLGRAPRAATGAGPSRYQNLEIDVPSGRRGSRQGAGRPADLLRRLIGAEAALVVGNGAGAILLALAATAAGQRVSVARGQLVEIGGGFRVPEVVAQSGCHLVEVGTTNRTRASDHADAGSDLILYVHPSNYRIVGFTEQPTIAGLAALGRPVVADIGSGLLDATCPWLPGPPPAWLAGEPAARQTIEEGAALVTFSCDKLLGGPQGGVIAGRRDLVEACARHPLARALRPGGLVLQALSEVLLAYLRRDVAITVPFWRMALIPVEELRARAAALGAGQLVDTVAVPGGGSVPGQEIPSAGVAVDGDLTAELRRHDPPVIARVEAGRTICDLRTVDPADDEVLKAALASCPT
;
A
#
# COMPACT_ATOMS: atom_id res chain seq x y z
N MET A 1 39.18 27.46 -30.29
CA MET A 1 39.64 27.73 -28.93
C MET A 1 39.15 26.59 -28.06
N GLU A 2 40.05 25.73 -27.59
CA GLU A 2 39.66 24.68 -26.64
C GLU A 2 39.15 25.36 -25.36
N ARG A 3 37.87 25.17 -25.03
CA ARG A 3 37.29 25.64 -23.75
C ARG A 3 37.92 24.82 -22.63
N ARG A 4 38.67 25.45 -21.76
CA ARG A 4 39.23 24.81 -20.57
C ARG A 4 38.08 24.51 -19.57
N PRO A 5 38.04 23.30 -18.98
CA PRO A 5 37.02 22.96 -17.98
C PRO A 5 37.15 23.91 -16.77
N PRO A 6 36.06 24.31 -16.12
CA PRO A 6 36.06 25.07 -14.88
C PRO A 6 36.71 24.23 -13.76
N SER A 7 37.13 24.89 -12.68
CA SER A 7 37.52 24.15 -11.48
C SER A 7 36.30 23.41 -10.88
N VAL A 8 36.54 22.27 -10.26
CA VAL A 8 35.49 21.48 -9.58
C VAL A 8 34.69 22.33 -8.60
N ASP A 9 35.39 23.15 -7.77
CA ASP A 9 34.76 24.01 -6.79
C ASP A 9 33.85 25.06 -7.44
N ARG A 10 34.29 25.70 -8.53
CA ARG A 10 33.48 26.67 -9.25
C ARG A 10 32.25 26.05 -9.87
N LEU A 11 32.39 24.88 -10.50
CA LEU A 11 31.27 24.15 -11.10
C LEU A 11 30.28 23.68 -10.01
N ALA A 12 30.77 23.08 -8.92
CA ALA A 12 29.93 22.63 -7.82
C ALA A 12 29.11 23.78 -7.20
N ARG A 13 29.70 24.96 -7.02
CA ARG A 13 28.98 26.15 -6.53
C ARG A 13 27.87 26.60 -7.49
N SER A 14 28.09 26.50 -8.80
CA SER A 14 27.05 26.87 -9.77
C SER A 14 25.84 25.90 -9.77
N LEU A 15 25.99 24.69 -9.19
CA LEU A 15 24.93 23.71 -9.05
C LEU A 15 24.09 23.87 -7.76
N ALA A 16 24.39 24.87 -6.94
CA ALA A 16 23.66 25.08 -5.67
C ALA A 16 22.13 25.25 -5.83
N GLY A 17 21.68 25.74 -7.00
CA GLY A 17 20.27 25.89 -7.35
C GLY A 17 19.50 24.58 -7.52
N SER A 18 20.17 23.43 -7.68
CA SER A 18 19.54 22.11 -7.79
C SER A 18 18.93 21.57 -6.47
N GLY A 19 19.20 22.23 -5.34
CA GLY A 19 18.78 21.74 -4.01
C GLY A 19 19.61 20.58 -3.45
N LEU A 20 20.62 20.10 -4.18
CA LEU A 20 21.51 19.05 -3.71
C LEU A 20 22.45 19.53 -2.59
N PRO A 21 22.77 18.69 -1.60
CA PRO A 21 23.87 18.92 -0.69
C PRO A 21 25.17 19.20 -1.44
N HIS A 22 25.98 20.15 -0.97
CA HIS A 22 27.23 20.56 -1.66
C HIS A 22 28.15 19.37 -2.01
N ALA A 23 28.24 18.36 -1.18
CA ALA A 23 29.01 17.15 -1.46
C ALA A 23 28.60 16.47 -2.76
N LEU A 24 27.29 16.32 -3.01
CA LEU A 24 26.77 15.75 -4.26
C LEU A 24 27.02 16.69 -5.45
N CYS A 25 26.90 18.01 -5.28
CA CYS A 25 27.30 18.97 -6.32
C CYS A 25 28.77 18.81 -6.72
N VAL A 26 29.66 18.54 -5.76
CA VAL A 26 31.08 18.28 -6.01
C VAL A 26 31.30 16.99 -6.78
N GLU A 27 30.55 15.92 -6.47
CA GLU A 27 30.59 14.63 -7.19
C GLU A 27 30.15 14.82 -8.64
N VAL A 28 28.99 15.42 -8.87
CA VAL A 28 28.46 15.72 -10.21
C VAL A 28 29.47 16.57 -11.01
N ALA A 29 30.05 17.59 -10.38
CA ALA A 29 31.04 18.46 -11.04
C ALA A 29 32.31 17.68 -11.45
N ARG A 30 32.81 16.78 -10.59
CA ARG A 30 33.98 15.93 -10.89
C ARG A 30 33.71 14.97 -12.04
N GLU A 31 32.55 14.29 -12.01
CA GLU A 31 32.16 13.35 -13.04
C GLU A 31 31.96 14.03 -14.39
N ALA A 32 31.29 15.18 -14.41
CA ALA A 32 31.08 15.95 -15.63
C ALA A 32 32.40 16.48 -16.24
N ILE A 33 33.35 16.94 -15.42
CA ILE A 33 34.69 17.37 -15.87
C ILE A 33 35.48 16.17 -16.38
N ALA A 34 35.45 15.01 -15.69
CA ALA A 34 36.16 13.80 -16.10
C ALA A 34 35.62 13.24 -17.42
N ALA A 35 34.33 13.42 -17.69
CA ALA A 35 33.67 13.01 -18.93
C ALA A 35 33.81 14.04 -20.09
N ASP A 36 34.52 15.18 -19.87
CA ASP A 36 34.59 16.30 -20.78
C ASP A 36 33.21 16.90 -21.18
N ALA A 37 32.25 16.81 -20.24
CA ALA A 37 30.84 17.17 -20.42
C ALA A 37 30.33 18.13 -19.31
N TRP A 38 31.20 19.07 -18.88
CA TRP A 38 30.87 19.97 -17.75
C TRP A 38 29.69 20.91 -18.03
N GLU A 39 29.34 21.13 -19.30
CA GLU A 39 28.17 21.92 -19.71
C GLU A 39 26.85 21.19 -19.36
N GLU A 40 26.88 19.86 -19.25
CA GLU A 40 25.74 19.04 -18.85
C GLU A 40 25.56 18.93 -17.32
N ALA A 41 26.51 19.42 -16.54
CA ALA A 41 26.49 19.27 -15.08
C ALA A 41 25.20 19.81 -14.42
N PRO A 42 24.58 20.95 -14.84
CA PRO A 42 23.31 21.39 -14.31
C PRO A 42 22.20 20.35 -14.52
N GLY A 43 22.03 19.84 -15.74
CA GLY A 43 21.01 18.79 -16.02
C GLY A 43 21.22 17.52 -15.21
N ARG A 44 22.49 17.07 -15.06
CA ARG A 44 22.82 15.90 -14.21
C ARG A 44 22.53 16.16 -12.73
N ALA A 45 22.74 17.39 -12.25
CA ALA A 45 22.40 17.75 -10.88
C ALA A 45 20.88 17.76 -10.66
N ASP A 46 20.11 18.28 -11.60
CA ASP A 46 18.64 18.28 -11.54
C ASP A 46 18.08 16.85 -11.62
N GLU A 47 18.65 16.00 -12.48
CA GLU A 47 18.28 14.57 -12.56
C GLU A 47 18.57 13.84 -11.24
N LEU A 48 19.74 14.08 -10.64
CA LEU A 48 20.08 13.48 -9.34
C LEU A 48 19.16 14.00 -8.23
N ALA A 49 18.84 15.29 -8.21
CA ALA A 49 17.91 15.86 -7.24
C ALA A 49 16.51 15.25 -7.37
N ALA A 50 16.02 15.09 -8.60
CA ALA A 50 14.74 14.44 -8.88
C ALA A 50 14.73 12.94 -8.53
N ALA A 51 15.89 12.27 -8.53
CA ALA A 51 16.01 10.86 -8.15
C ALA A 51 16.02 10.63 -6.63
N LEU A 52 16.25 11.66 -5.82
CA LEU A 52 16.18 11.56 -4.37
C LEU A 52 14.77 11.27 -3.91
N LEU A 53 14.63 10.44 -2.85
CA LEU A 53 13.33 10.16 -2.27
C LEU A 53 12.70 11.44 -1.70
N GLY A 54 11.61 11.87 -2.30
CA GLY A 54 10.92 13.11 -1.96
C GLY A 54 9.39 12.99 -2.10
N PRO A 55 8.64 14.02 -1.69
CA PRO A 55 7.21 14.09 -1.91
C PRO A 55 6.91 14.29 -3.40
N VAL A 56 5.74 13.77 -3.82
CA VAL A 56 5.19 14.00 -5.16
C VAL A 56 3.69 14.29 -5.05
N VAL A 57 3.15 15.06 -5.98
CA VAL A 57 1.70 15.26 -6.11
C VAL A 57 1.14 14.15 -7.00
N ASN A 58 0.26 13.33 -6.45
CA ASN A 58 -0.40 12.27 -7.20
C ASN A 58 -1.68 12.80 -7.86
N ALA A 59 -1.63 13.07 -9.14
CA ALA A 59 -2.77 13.50 -9.97
C ALA A 59 -3.24 12.39 -10.94
N THR A 60 -2.93 11.12 -10.65
CA THR A 60 -3.26 10.00 -11.55
C THR A 60 -4.69 9.49 -11.40
N GLY A 61 -5.38 9.74 -10.28
CA GLY A 61 -6.65 9.10 -9.93
C GLY A 61 -6.49 7.67 -9.39
N VAL A 62 -5.28 7.17 -9.18
CA VAL A 62 -5.02 5.87 -8.55
C VAL A 62 -4.70 6.11 -7.07
N LEU A 63 -5.65 5.77 -6.16
CA LEU A 63 -5.52 6.10 -4.74
C LEU A 63 -4.35 5.37 -4.08
N LEU A 64 -4.25 4.05 -4.28
CA LEU A 64 -3.17 3.20 -3.76
C LEU A 64 -2.15 2.92 -4.88
N HIS A 65 -1.52 3.98 -5.37
CA HIS A 65 -0.58 3.89 -6.48
C HIS A 65 0.69 3.15 -6.07
N THR A 66 0.95 1.98 -6.65
CA THR A 66 2.04 1.08 -6.25
C THR A 66 3.41 1.76 -6.29
N ASN A 67 3.70 2.51 -7.36
CA ASN A 67 4.99 3.16 -7.54
C ASN A 67 5.15 4.44 -6.69
N LEU A 68 4.06 4.92 -6.08
CA LEU A 68 4.07 6.09 -5.18
C LEU A 68 3.93 5.69 -3.70
N GLY A 69 4.18 4.43 -3.37
CA GLY A 69 4.18 3.94 -1.99
C GLY A 69 2.82 3.52 -1.46
N ARG A 70 1.79 3.41 -2.29
CA ARG A 70 0.39 3.04 -1.98
C ARG A 70 -0.30 4.06 -1.08
N ALA A 71 -0.75 3.67 0.14
CA ALA A 71 -1.45 4.58 1.03
C ALA A 71 -0.55 5.74 1.49
N PRO A 72 -0.94 7.00 1.23
CA PRO A 72 -0.20 8.14 1.75
C PRO A 72 -0.25 8.13 3.28
N ARG A 73 0.84 8.56 3.89
CA ARG A 73 0.91 8.65 5.35
C ARG A 73 -0.06 9.72 5.86
N ALA A 74 -0.85 9.39 6.88
CA ALA A 74 -1.52 10.43 7.65
C ALA A 74 -0.48 11.45 8.11
N ALA A 75 -0.80 12.74 8.03
CA ALA A 75 0.02 13.80 8.56
C ALA A 75 0.03 13.68 10.10
N THR A 76 0.80 12.72 10.58
CA THR A 76 1.16 12.68 11.97
C THR A 76 2.15 13.80 12.12
N GLY A 77 1.79 14.80 12.88
CA GLY A 77 2.74 15.86 13.21
C GLY A 77 4.04 15.16 13.57
N ALA A 78 5.13 15.50 12.89
CA ALA A 78 6.44 15.03 13.28
C ALA A 78 6.63 15.45 14.73
N GLY A 79 6.18 14.58 15.64
CA GLY A 79 6.39 14.77 17.06
C GLY A 79 7.90 14.92 17.26
N PRO A 80 8.35 15.70 18.25
CA PRO A 80 9.78 15.86 18.49
C PRO A 80 10.44 14.49 18.53
N SER A 81 11.67 14.38 18.01
CA SER A 81 12.48 13.15 18.05
C SER A 81 12.63 12.68 19.49
N ARG A 82 11.74 11.84 19.96
CA ARG A 82 11.69 11.34 21.33
C ARG A 82 11.72 9.81 21.33
N TYR A 83 12.23 9.28 22.42
CA TYR A 83 12.11 7.85 22.71
C TYR A 83 10.64 7.43 22.82
N GLN A 84 10.35 6.22 22.41
CA GLN A 84 9.04 5.60 22.45
C GLN A 84 8.99 4.50 23.51
N ASN A 85 7.85 4.29 24.13
CA ASN A 85 7.61 3.19 25.05
C ASN A 85 7.43 1.84 24.35
N LEU A 86 8.23 1.58 23.30
CA LEU A 86 8.05 0.46 22.36
C LEU A 86 8.10 -0.91 23.03
N GLU A 87 9.05 -1.12 23.96
CA GLU A 87 9.24 -2.37 24.71
C GLU A 87 9.30 -2.10 26.22
N ILE A 88 8.64 -1.06 26.70
CA ILE A 88 8.47 -0.81 28.13
C ILE A 88 6.98 -0.70 28.46
N ASP A 89 6.57 -1.38 29.52
CA ASP A 89 5.28 -1.17 30.16
C ASP A 89 5.42 0.00 31.15
N VAL A 90 4.90 1.16 30.78
CA VAL A 90 5.11 2.40 31.54
C VAL A 90 4.55 2.31 32.95
N PRO A 91 3.32 1.74 33.20
CA PRO A 91 2.78 1.62 34.54
C PRO A 91 3.65 0.77 35.49
N SER A 92 4.20 -0.32 35.02
CA SER A 92 5.02 -1.22 35.86
C SER A 92 6.52 -0.94 35.80
N GLY A 93 6.99 -0.15 34.82
CA GLY A 93 8.40 0.07 34.54
C GLY A 93 9.15 -1.15 34.01
N ARG A 94 8.46 -2.26 33.75
CA ARG A 94 9.05 -3.52 33.29
C ARG A 94 9.13 -3.59 31.77
N ARG A 95 9.97 -4.52 31.29
CA ARG A 95 10.01 -4.83 29.85
C ARG A 95 8.65 -5.34 29.38
N GLY A 96 8.09 -4.69 28.37
CA GLY A 96 6.86 -5.06 27.67
C GLY A 96 7.13 -5.68 26.31
N SER A 97 6.06 -6.05 25.62
CA SER A 97 6.08 -6.58 24.27
C SER A 97 5.67 -5.51 23.25
N ARG A 98 6.30 -5.49 22.06
CA ARG A 98 5.87 -4.66 20.93
C ARG A 98 4.48 -5.02 20.42
N GLN A 99 3.99 -6.21 20.74
CA GLN A 99 2.70 -6.76 20.35
C GLN A 99 1.71 -6.81 21.53
N GLY A 100 2.07 -6.21 22.66
CA GLY A 100 1.30 -6.26 23.91
C GLY A 100 0.10 -5.31 23.92
N ALA A 101 -0.53 -5.19 25.07
CA ALA A 101 -1.71 -4.33 25.29
C ALA A 101 -1.45 -2.89 24.86
N GLY A 102 -2.42 -2.29 24.17
CA GLY A 102 -2.35 -0.94 23.62
C GLY A 102 -1.41 -0.76 22.43
N ARG A 103 -0.77 -1.83 21.92
CA ARG A 103 0.07 -1.82 20.72
C ARG A 103 -0.80 -2.12 19.48
N PRO A 104 -0.30 -1.85 18.26
CA PRO A 104 -1.06 -2.08 17.02
C PRO A 104 -1.71 -3.45 16.92
N ALA A 105 -1.04 -4.51 17.33
CA ALA A 105 -1.60 -5.86 17.33
C ALA A 105 -2.84 -5.99 18.23
N ASP A 106 -2.81 -5.41 19.44
CA ASP A 106 -3.98 -5.42 20.32
C ASP A 106 -5.13 -4.55 19.81
N LEU A 107 -4.81 -3.39 19.21
CA LEU A 107 -5.81 -2.54 18.58
C LEU A 107 -6.49 -3.23 17.39
N LEU A 108 -5.69 -3.88 16.52
CA LEU A 108 -6.20 -4.69 15.40
C LEU A 108 -7.10 -5.81 15.90
N ARG A 109 -6.62 -6.60 16.88
CA ARG A 109 -7.43 -7.68 17.48
C ARG A 109 -8.80 -7.18 17.94
N ARG A 110 -8.87 -6.02 18.56
CA ARG A 110 -10.15 -5.40 19.02
C ARG A 110 -11.02 -4.97 17.85
N LEU A 111 -10.44 -4.36 16.81
CA LEU A 111 -11.16 -3.85 15.65
C LEU A 111 -11.80 -4.98 14.82
N ILE A 112 -11.11 -6.13 14.68
CA ILE A 112 -11.58 -7.23 13.84
C ILE A 112 -12.19 -8.40 14.64
N GLY A 113 -12.21 -8.33 15.97
CA GLY A 113 -12.78 -9.39 16.82
C GLY A 113 -11.95 -10.68 16.89
N ALA A 114 -10.63 -10.63 16.58
CA ALA A 114 -9.76 -11.79 16.65
C ALA A 114 -9.35 -12.14 18.08
N GLU A 115 -8.97 -13.40 18.33
CA GLU A 115 -8.41 -13.83 19.63
C GLU A 115 -7.02 -13.25 19.88
N ALA A 116 -6.20 -13.15 18.82
CA ALA A 116 -4.85 -12.57 18.84
C ALA A 116 -4.50 -11.97 17.47
N ALA A 117 -3.49 -11.09 17.45
CA ALA A 117 -2.90 -10.55 16.24
C ALA A 117 -1.39 -10.34 16.38
N LEU A 118 -0.68 -10.32 15.27
CA LEU A 118 0.75 -10.07 15.13
C LEU A 118 0.98 -9.13 13.95
N VAL A 119 1.82 -8.10 14.13
CA VAL A 119 2.22 -7.19 13.05
C VAL A 119 3.63 -7.52 12.60
N VAL A 120 3.83 -7.64 11.28
CA VAL A 120 5.09 -7.92 10.62
C VAL A 120 5.40 -6.88 9.55
N GLY A 121 6.54 -6.97 8.87
CA GLY A 121 7.05 -5.95 7.94
C GLY A 121 6.21 -5.72 6.69
N ASN A 122 5.51 -6.73 6.19
CA ASN A 122 4.60 -6.62 5.03
C ASN A 122 3.69 -7.85 4.90
N GLY A 123 2.70 -7.79 3.98
CA GLY A 123 1.75 -8.89 3.74
C GLY A 123 2.42 -10.19 3.26
N ALA A 124 3.43 -10.10 2.39
CA ALA A 124 4.18 -11.28 1.94
C ALA A 124 4.86 -12.01 3.10
N GLY A 125 5.49 -11.26 4.01
CA GLY A 125 6.06 -11.79 5.23
C GLY A 125 5.00 -12.38 6.17
N ALA A 126 3.78 -11.85 6.17
CA ALA A 126 2.68 -12.40 6.97
C ALA A 126 2.29 -13.81 6.50
N ILE A 127 2.08 -14.01 5.20
CA ILE A 127 1.77 -15.34 4.64
C ILE A 127 2.94 -16.31 4.89
N LEU A 128 4.16 -15.90 4.54
CA LEU A 128 5.36 -16.73 4.71
C LEU A 128 5.49 -17.20 6.16
N LEU A 129 5.36 -16.29 7.12
CA LEU A 129 5.47 -16.61 8.54
C LEU A 129 4.31 -17.50 9.01
N ALA A 130 3.07 -17.19 8.59
CA ALA A 130 1.90 -17.98 8.96
C ALA A 130 2.07 -19.44 8.52
N LEU A 131 2.45 -19.69 7.27
CA LEU A 131 2.68 -21.03 6.75
C LEU A 131 3.88 -21.72 7.40
N ALA A 132 5.03 -21.04 7.50
CA ALA A 132 6.23 -21.60 8.10
C ALA A 132 6.03 -22.00 9.57
N ALA A 133 5.26 -21.23 10.32
CA ALA A 133 5.01 -21.49 11.73
C ALA A 133 3.93 -22.54 11.99
N THR A 134 3.02 -22.77 11.06
CA THR A 134 1.82 -23.60 11.29
C THR A 134 1.75 -24.86 10.43
N ALA A 135 2.51 -24.93 9.33
CA ALA A 135 2.39 -26.00 8.34
C ALA A 135 3.73 -26.45 7.71
N ALA A 136 4.89 -26.06 8.24
CA ALA A 136 6.18 -26.51 7.69
C ALA A 136 6.24 -28.05 7.64
N GLY A 137 6.66 -28.62 6.51
CA GLY A 137 6.67 -30.06 6.24
C GLY A 137 5.30 -30.69 5.96
N GLN A 138 4.22 -29.91 6.00
CA GLN A 138 2.86 -30.39 5.77
C GLN A 138 2.37 -30.04 4.35
N ARG A 139 1.27 -30.67 3.97
CA ARG A 139 0.59 -30.46 2.69
C ARG A 139 -0.40 -29.31 2.80
N VAL A 140 -0.26 -28.30 1.94
CA VAL A 140 -1.12 -27.10 1.90
C VAL A 140 -1.88 -27.08 0.58
N SER A 141 -3.21 -27.19 0.62
CA SER A 141 -4.02 -27.08 -0.59
C SER A 141 -4.33 -25.62 -0.94
N VAL A 142 -4.19 -25.31 -2.22
CA VAL A 142 -4.48 -23.98 -2.81
C VAL A 142 -5.26 -24.19 -4.10
N ALA A 143 -6.33 -23.43 -4.31
CA ALA A 143 -7.07 -23.44 -5.57
C ALA A 143 -6.21 -22.94 -6.74
N ARG A 144 -6.23 -23.60 -7.90
CA ARG A 144 -5.45 -23.16 -9.08
C ARG A 144 -5.76 -21.73 -9.51
N GLY A 145 -7.01 -21.28 -9.37
CA GLY A 145 -7.39 -19.90 -9.62
C GLY A 145 -6.85 -18.89 -8.58
N GLN A 146 -6.20 -19.35 -7.52
CA GLN A 146 -5.61 -18.54 -6.45
C GLN A 146 -4.06 -18.59 -6.45
N LEU A 147 -3.45 -19.28 -7.42
CA LEU A 147 -2.00 -19.31 -7.64
C LEU A 147 -1.57 -18.05 -8.38
N VAL A 148 -1.65 -16.93 -7.68
CA VAL A 148 -1.49 -15.60 -8.25
C VAL A 148 -0.04 -15.10 -8.16
N GLU A 149 0.33 -14.21 -9.09
CA GLU A 149 1.46 -13.31 -8.94
C GLU A 149 0.95 -11.93 -8.55
N ILE A 150 1.45 -11.41 -7.44
CA ILE A 150 1.18 -10.05 -6.96
C ILE A 150 2.43 -9.18 -7.20
N GLY A 151 2.29 -7.86 -7.25
CA GLY A 151 3.35 -6.94 -7.62
C GLY A 151 4.72 -7.22 -6.98
N GLY A 152 5.79 -7.01 -7.78
CA GLY A 152 7.16 -7.26 -7.35
C GLY A 152 7.63 -8.72 -7.47
N GLY A 153 6.92 -9.55 -8.26
CA GLY A 153 7.30 -10.96 -8.46
C GLY A 153 6.90 -11.88 -7.30
N PHE A 154 6.01 -11.45 -6.42
CA PHE A 154 5.47 -12.28 -5.36
C PHE A 154 4.52 -13.34 -5.95
N ARG A 155 4.93 -14.59 -5.94
CA ARG A 155 4.17 -15.75 -6.44
C ARG A 155 3.78 -16.68 -5.30
N VAL A 156 2.50 -16.98 -5.18
CA VAL A 156 1.97 -17.86 -4.13
C VAL A 156 2.67 -19.22 -4.08
N PRO A 157 2.91 -19.92 -5.21
CA PRO A 157 3.64 -21.20 -5.19
C PRO A 157 5.04 -21.10 -4.59
N GLU A 158 5.78 -20.04 -4.90
CA GLU A 158 7.13 -19.82 -4.37
C GLU A 158 7.11 -19.54 -2.87
N VAL A 159 6.12 -18.79 -2.40
CA VAL A 159 5.97 -18.51 -0.96
C VAL A 159 5.61 -19.76 -0.18
N VAL A 160 4.73 -20.62 -0.71
CA VAL A 160 4.41 -21.91 -0.10
C VAL A 160 5.66 -22.79 -0.04
N ALA A 161 6.45 -22.87 -1.11
CA ALA A 161 7.69 -23.63 -1.12
C ALA A 161 8.72 -23.07 -0.13
N GLN A 162 8.90 -21.74 -0.08
CA GLN A 162 9.85 -21.08 0.86
C GLN A 162 9.42 -21.20 2.32
N SER A 163 8.14 -21.41 2.60
CA SER A 163 7.65 -21.68 3.96
C SER A 163 7.96 -23.11 4.44
N GLY A 164 8.54 -23.96 3.59
CA GLY A 164 8.79 -25.37 3.86
C GLY A 164 7.55 -26.26 3.75
N CYS A 165 6.46 -25.76 3.18
CA CYS A 165 5.22 -26.51 2.95
C CYS A 165 5.24 -27.22 1.60
N HIS A 166 4.42 -28.25 1.46
CA HIS A 166 4.19 -28.98 0.20
C HIS A 166 2.89 -28.48 -0.44
N LEU A 167 3.01 -27.75 -1.56
CA LEU A 167 1.87 -27.26 -2.32
C LEU A 167 1.04 -28.41 -2.92
N VAL A 168 -0.26 -28.38 -2.71
CA VAL A 168 -1.25 -29.23 -3.36
C VAL A 168 -2.23 -28.37 -4.13
N GLU A 169 -2.11 -28.34 -5.45
CA GLU A 169 -3.03 -27.58 -6.30
C GLU A 169 -4.35 -28.32 -6.47
N VAL A 170 -5.48 -27.62 -6.28
CA VAL A 170 -6.81 -28.20 -6.39
C VAL A 170 -7.73 -27.45 -7.35
N GLY A 171 -8.75 -28.12 -7.86
CA GLY A 171 -9.72 -27.56 -8.79
C GLY A 171 -9.11 -27.19 -10.15
N THR A 172 -9.69 -26.20 -10.80
CA THR A 172 -9.25 -25.63 -12.08
C THR A 172 -9.07 -24.12 -11.97
N THR A 173 -8.57 -23.47 -13.02
CA THR A 173 -8.32 -22.01 -13.03
C THR A 173 -9.58 -21.19 -12.68
N ASN A 174 -10.73 -21.60 -13.20
CA ASN A 174 -12.00 -20.85 -13.04
C ASN A 174 -13.00 -21.52 -12.09
N ARG A 175 -12.79 -22.79 -11.71
CA ARG A 175 -13.73 -23.51 -10.84
C ARG A 175 -13.02 -24.35 -9.81
N THR A 176 -13.31 -24.10 -8.56
CA THR A 176 -12.85 -24.89 -7.42
C THR A 176 -14.00 -25.03 -6.43
N ARG A 177 -14.17 -26.23 -5.87
CA ARG A 177 -15.19 -26.57 -4.89
C ARG A 177 -14.53 -26.95 -3.57
N ALA A 178 -15.31 -26.92 -2.48
CA ALA A 178 -14.84 -27.41 -1.19
C ALA A 178 -14.46 -28.91 -1.25
N SER A 179 -15.14 -29.72 -2.07
CA SER A 179 -14.78 -31.12 -2.31
C SER A 179 -13.37 -31.31 -2.87
N ASP A 180 -12.91 -30.41 -3.76
CA ASP A 180 -11.56 -30.50 -4.34
C ASP A 180 -10.49 -30.37 -3.23
N HIS A 181 -10.73 -29.51 -2.23
CA HIS A 181 -9.88 -29.40 -1.05
C HIS A 181 -10.04 -30.62 -0.11
N ALA A 182 -11.25 -31.16 0.05
CA ALA A 182 -11.50 -32.35 0.87
C ALA A 182 -10.71 -33.55 0.36
N ASP A 183 -10.72 -33.78 -0.95
CA ASP A 183 -10.06 -34.92 -1.63
C ASP A 183 -8.53 -34.76 -1.70
N ALA A 184 -8.01 -33.56 -1.50
CA ALA A 184 -6.59 -33.24 -1.62
C ALA A 184 -5.69 -33.96 -0.59
N GLY A 185 -6.23 -34.40 0.54
CA GLY A 185 -5.44 -34.97 1.65
C GLY A 185 -4.45 -33.96 2.22
N SER A 186 -4.80 -32.66 2.23
CA SER A 186 -3.97 -31.60 2.80
C SER A 186 -4.19 -31.45 4.29
N ASP A 187 -3.19 -30.93 5.00
CA ASP A 187 -3.25 -30.67 6.44
C ASP A 187 -3.78 -29.26 6.74
N LEU A 188 -3.58 -28.33 5.80
CA LEU A 188 -4.00 -26.93 5.88
C LEU A 188 -4.54 -26.48 4.53
N ILE A 189 -5.48 -25.55 4.55
CA ILE A 189 -6.01 -24.88 3.38
C ILE A 189 -5.51 -23.44 3.37
N LEU A 190 -4.85 -23.03 2.29
CA LEU A 190 -4.54 -21.63 2.03
C LEU A 190 -5.56 -21.11 1.02
N TYR A 191 -6.35 -20.14 1.45
CA TYR A 191 -7.22 -19.35 0.60
C TYR A 191 -6.52 -18.02 0.27
N VAL A 192 -6.41 -17.67 -1.00
CA VAL A 192 -5.82 -16.40 -1.44
C VAL A 192 -6.86 -15.63 -2.24
N HIS A 193 -7.23 -14.45 -1.77
CA HIS A 193 -8.13 -13.58 -2.49
C HIS A 193 -7.42 -12.96 -3.71
N PRO A 194 -8.00 -13.07 -4.93
CA PRO A 194 -7.40 -12.49 -6.14
C PRO A 194 -7.57 -10.97 -6.15
N SER A 195 -6.77 -10.28 -5.35
CA SER A 195 -6.90 -8.85 -5.08
C SER A 195 -6.44 -7.93 -6.23
N ASN A 196 -5.81 -8.47 -7.28
CA ASN A 196 -5.25 -7.70 -8.39
C ASN A 196 -5.85 -8.04 -9.77
N TYR A 197 -6.77 -8.99 -9.85
CA TYR A 197 -7.50 -9.34 -11.07
C TYR A 197 -8.88 -9.95 -10.75
N ARG A 198 -9.71 -10.08 -11.77
CA ARG A 198 -11.04 -10.73 -11.68
C ARG A 198 -11.15 -11.84 -12.69
N ILE A 199 -11.70 -12.98 -12.29
CA ILE A 199 -12.11 -14.04 -13.20
C ILE A 199 -13.59 -13.81 -13.50
N VAL A 200 -13.93 -13.64 -14.78
CA VAL A 200 -15.29 -13.35 -15.25
C VAL A 200 -15.78 -14.50 -16.11
N GLY A 201 -17.06 -14.87 -16.00
CA GLY A 201 -17.69 -15.90 -16.80
C GLY A 201 -18.13 -17.09 -15.95
N PHE A 202 -17.89 -18.31 -16.44
CA PHE A 202 -18.27 -19.55 -15.78
C PHE A 202 -17.31 -19.90 -14.65
N THR A 203 -17.54 -19.31 -13.47
CA THR A 203 -16.65 -19.39 -12.31
C THR A 203 -17.34 -19.98 -11.09
N GLU A 204 -16.57 -20.63 -10.21
CA GLU A 204 -17.03 -21.15 -8.93
C GLU A 204 -15.84 -21.15 -7.95
N GLN A 205 -16.04 -20.59 -6.76
CA GLN A 205 -15.04 -20.62 -5.68
C GLN A 205 -15.72 -20.99 -4.35
N PRO A 206 -15.10 -21.79 -3.48
CA PRO A 206 -15.64 -22.11 -2.19
C PRO A 206 -15.62 -20.89 -1.28
N THR A 207 -16.62 -20.76 -0.41
CA THR A 207 -16.63 -19.77 0.66
C THR A 207 -15.68 -20.19 1.78
N ILE A 208 -15.21 -19.23 2.57
CA ILE A 208 -14.39 -19.52 3.77
C ILE A 208 -15.16 -20.48 4.72
N ALA A 209 -16.45 -20.25 4.94
CA ALA A 209 -17.28 -21.13 5.76
C ALA A 209 -17.33 -22.57 5.22
N GLY A 210 -17.44 -22.73 3.88
CA GLY A 210 -17.40 -24.05 3.25
C GLY A 210 -16.07 -24.76 3.40
N LEU A 211 -14.96 -24.03 3.37
CA LEU A 211 -13.62 -24.56 3.62
C LEU A 211 -13.40 -24.91 5.09
N ALA A 212 -13.83 -24.05 6.02
CA ALA A 212 -13.71 -24.28 7.46
C ALA A 212 -14.51 -25.51 7.92
N ALA A 213 -15.67 -25.77 7.28
CA ALA A 213 -16.49 -26.96 7.54
C ALA A 213 -15.76 -28.29 7.24
N LEU A 214 -14.65 -28.27 6.49
CA LEU A 214 -13.82 -29.47 6.23
C LEU A 214 -12.98 -29.89 7.46
N GLY A 215 -13.00 -29.11 8.55
CA GLY A 215 -12.31 -29.44 9.81
C GLY A 215 -10.79 -29.27 9.75
N ARG A 216 -10.27 -28.61 8.73
CA ARG A 216 -8.83 -28.26 8.59
C ARG A 216 -8.63 -26.77 8.82
N PRO A 217 -7.48 -26.35 9.39
CA PRO A 217 -7.19 -24.93 9.52
C PRO A 217 -7.20 -24.21 8.15
N VAL A 218 -7.92 -23.11 8.06
CA VAL A 218 -7.94 -22.23 6.89
C VAL A 218 -7.09 -20.99 7.20
N VAL A 219 -6.03 -20.76 6.44
CA VAL A 219 -5.30 -19.49 6.41
C VAL A 219 -5.84 -18.71 5.22
N ALA A 220 -6.46 -17.56 5.47
CA ALA A 220 -7.04 -16.73 4.43
C ALA A 220 -6.20 -15.46 4.23
N ASP A 221 -5.54 -15.33 3.08
CA ASP A 221 -4.92 -14.08 2.65
C ASP A 221 -5.94 -13.23 1.89
N ILE A 222 -6.46 -12.21 2.55
CA ILE A 222 -7.38 -11.26 1.93
C ILE A 222 -6.65 -10.09 1.24
N GLY A 223 -5.39 -9.89 1.56
CA GLY A 223 -4.48 -8.93 0.91
C GLY A 223 -4.80 -7.46 1.12
N SER A 224 -6.06 -7.04 0.98
CA SER A 224 -6.47 -5.63 0.89
C SER A 224 -6.50 -4.86 2.22
N GLY A 225 -6.68 -5.55 3.34
CA GLY A 225 -6.71 -4.91 4.65
C GLY A 225 -8.00 -4.17 4.99
N LEU A 226 -9.12 -4.52 4.36
CA LEU A 226 -10.45 -4.12 4.85
C LEU A 226 -10.72 -4.80 6.19
N LEU A 227 -10.95 -4.00 7.25
CA LEU A 227 -11.08 -4.54 8.60
C LEU A 227 -12.46 -5.14 8.88
N ASP A 228 -13.52 -4.48 8.40
CA ASP A 228 -14.93 -4.88 8.59
C ASP A 228 -15.75 -4.41 7.40
N ALA A 229 -16.50 -5.31 6.77
CA ALA A 229 -17.32 -5.04 5.60
C ALA A 229 -18.44 -4.03 5.87
N THR A 230 -18.87 -3.88 7.12
CA THR A 230 -19.90 -2.90 7.52
C THR A 230 -19.35 -1.48 7.68
N CYS A 231 -18.04 -1.30 7.63
CA CYS A 231 -17.35 -0.01 7.78
C CYS A 231 -17.88 0.85 8.94
N PRO A 232 -17.92 0.34 10.19
CA PRO A 232 -18.59 1.03 11.31
C PRO A 232 -17.88 2.34 11.73
N TRP A 233 -16.74 2.64 11.16
CA TRP A 233 -15.96 3.87 11.34
C TRP A 233 -16.37 4.99 10.36
N LEU A 234 -17.23 4.70 9.38
CA LEU A 234 -17.74 5.70 8.44
C LEU A 234 -19.07 6.28 8.95
N PRO A 235 -19.37 7.54 8.61
CA PRO A 235 -20.63 8.19 9.01
C PRO A 235 -21.87 7.67 8.25
N GLY A 236 -21.67 6.86 7.19
CA GLY A 236 -22.71 6.32 6.31
C GLY A 236 -22.50 4.84 5.99
N PRO A 237 -23.28 4.29 5.06
CA PRO A 237 -23.11 2.91 4.64
C PRO A 237 -21.75 2.69 3.94
N PRO A 238 -21.28 1.43 3.87
CA PRO A 238 -20.09 1.11 3.10
C PRO A 238 -20.21 1.61 1.66
N PRO A 239 -19.15 2.21 1.09
CA PRO A 239 -19.14 2.61 -0.32
C PRO A 239 -19.44 1.41 -1.25
N ALA A 240 -20.24 1.64 -2.31
CA ALA A 240 -20.64 0.59 -3.24
C ALA A 240 -19.46 -0.11 -3.92
N TRP A 241 -18.36 0.61 -4.15
CA TRP A 241 -17.14 0.05 -4.74
C TRP A 241 -16.41 -0.97 -3.85
N LEU A 242 -16.76 -1.10 -2.55
CA LEU A 242 -16.27 -2.16 -1.66
C LEU A 242 -17.07 -3.46 -1.77
N ALA A 243 -18.16 -3.48 -2.55
CA ALA A 243 -19.01 -4.67 -2.63
C ALA A 243 -18.23 -5.91 -3.09
N GLY A 244 -18.28 -6.97 -2.28
CA GLY A 244 -17.60 -8.24 -2.56
C GLY A 244 -16.13 -8.28 -2.13
N GLU A 245 -15.56 -7.21 -1.60
CA GLU A 245 -14.21 -7.25 -1.03
C GLU A 245 -14.24 -7.96 0.34
N PRO A 246 -13.39 -8.97 0.56
CA PRO A 246 -13.34 -9.68 1.83
C PRO A 246 -12.79 -8.78 2.94
N ALA A 247 -13.41 -8.86 4.12
CA ALA A 247 -12.97 -8.12 5.30
C ALA A 247 -12.50 -9.06 6.40
N ALA A 248 -11.51 -8.62 7.17
CA ALA A 248 -10.83 -9.45 8.16
C ALA A 248 -11.78 -10.00 9.23
N ARG A 249 -12.71 -9.19 9.73
CA ARG A 249 -13.72 -9.61 10.71
C ARG A 249 -14.60 -10.74 10.17
N GLN A 250 -15.25 -10.53 9.03
CA GLN A 250 -16.16 -11.52 8.45
C GLN A 250 -15.41 -12.81 8.06
N THR A 251 -14.18 -12.69 7.55
CA THR A 251 -13.34 -13.85 7.24
C THR A 251 -13.07 -14.72 8.49
N ILE A 252 -12.83 -14.10 9.66
CA ILE A 252 -12.69 -14.81 10.94
C ILE A 252 -14.03 -15.41 11.39
N GLU A 253 -15.12 -14.63 11.32
CA GLU A 253 -16.48 -15.08 11.68
C GLU A 253 -16.95 -16.24 10.83
N GLU A 254 -16.54 -16.32 9.56
CA GLU A 254 -16.77 -17.46 8.65
C GLU A 254 -15.91 -18.69 8.97
N GLY A 255 -14.99 -18.61 9.92
CA GLY A 255 -14.23 -19.74 10.44
C GLY A 255 -12.79 -19.86 9.94
N ALA A 256 -12.22 -18.81 9.33
CA ALA A 256 -10.78 -18.81 9.07
C ALA A 256 -9.99 -18.91 10.37
N ALA A 257 -9.02 -19.83 10.41
CA ALA A 257 -8.15 -20.01 11.58
C ALA A 257 -7.15 -18.84 11.71
N LEU A 258 -6.67 -18.36 10.57
CA LEU A 258 -5.86 -17.14 10.47
C LEU A 258 -6.31 -16.31 9.25
N VAL A 259 -6.27 -15.00 9.38
CA VAL A 259 -6.37 -14.05 8.28
C VAL A 259 -5.05 -13.29 8.15
N THR A 260 -4.60 -13.06 6.90
CA THR A 260 -3.44 -12.22 6.59
C THR A 260 -3.82 -11.09 5.65
N PHE A 261 -3.19 -9.91 5.82
CA PHE A 261 -3.42 -8.74 4.96
C PHE A 261 -2.33 -7.70 5.10
N SER A 262 -2.29 -6.76 4.15
CA SER A 262 -1.38 -5.62 4.14
C SER A 262 -1.98 -4.40 4.85
N CYS A 263 -1.14 -3.59 5.51
CA CYS A 263 -1.60 -2.37 6.18
C CYS A 263 -1.64 -1.14 5.26
N ASP A 264 -0.89 -1.15 4.17
CA ASP A 264 -0.67 -0.03 3.25
C ASP A 264 -1.66 0.02 2.08
N LYS A 265 -2.79 -0.67 2.20
CA LYS A 265 -3.87 -0.70 1.23
C LYS A 265 -5.15 -0.07 1.81
N LEU A 266 -6.30 -0.76 1.79
CA LEU A 266 -7.59 -0.23 2.28
C LEU A 266 -7.57 0.19 3.75
N LEU A 267 -6.70 -0.40 4.57
CA LEU A 267 -6.51 0.06 5.94
C LEU A 267 -5.96 1.51 5.97
N GLY A 268 -5.22 1.94 4.93
CA GLY A 268 -4.67 3.29 4.85
C GLY A 268 -3.48 3.56 5.78
N GLY A 269 -2.83 2.50 6.24
CA GLY A 269 -1.68 2.56 7.15
C GLY A 269 -0.32 2.55 6.44
N PRO A 270 0.78 2.53 7.20
CA PRO A 270 2.12 2.35 6.65
C PRO A 270 2.31 0.91 6.13
N GLN A 271 3.37 0.69 5.35
CA GLN A 271 3.74 -0.66 4.96
C GLN A 271 3.89 -1.57 6.19
N GLY A 272 3.14 -2.65 6.19
CA GLY A 272 3.09 -3.65 7.24
C GLY A 272 2.24 -4.84 6.80
N GLY A 273 2.35 -5.94 7.52
CA GLY A 273 1.50 -7.12 7.36
C GLY A 273 0.89 -7.52 8.69
N VAL A 274 -0.27 -8.11 8.63
CA VAL A 274 -0.99 -8.60 9.81
C VAL A 274 -1.23 -10.09 9.69
N ILE A 275 -1.07 -10.80 10.79
CA ILE A 275 -1.55 -12.16 11.02
C ILE A 275 -2.51 -12.08 12.19
N ALA A 276 -3.76 -12.48 12.01
CA ALA A 276 -4.75 -12.42 13.10
C ALA A 276 -5.68 -13.64 13.05
N GLY A 277 -6.23 -14.03 14.19
CA GLY A 277 -7.14 -15.17 14.31
C GLY A 277 -6.95 -15.92 15.62
N ARG A 278 -6.89 -17.26 15.54
CA ARG A 278 -6.73 -18.14 16.70
C ARG A 278 -5.45 -17.86 17.45
N ARG A 279 -5.56 -17.75 18.76
CA ARG A 279 -4.44 -17.40 19.67
C ARG A 279 -3.27 -18.37 19.56
N ASP A 280 -3.52 -19.66 19.58
CA ASP A 280 -2.48 -20.71 19.52
C ASP A 280 -1.62 -20.60 18.26
N LEU A 281 -2.24 -20.32 17.10
CA LEU A 281 -1.55 -20.18 15.83
C LEU A 281 -0.79 -18.82 15.72
N VAL A 282 -1.39 -17.73 16.19
CA VAL A 282 -0.71 -16.42 16.23
C VAL A 282 0.49 -16.46 17.17
N GLU A 283 0.39 -17.14 18.32
CA GLU A 283 1.51 -17.33 19.24
C GLU A 283 2.61 -18.24 18.64
N ALA A 284 2.23 -19.27 17.86
CA ALA A 284 3.21 -20.05 17.11
C ALA A 284 3.99 -19.18 16.13
N CYS A 285 3.30 -18.29 15.37
CA CYS A 285 3.94 -17.30 14.51
C CYS A 285 4.88 -16.38 15.30
N ALA A 286 4.45 -15.87 16.44
CA ALA A 286 5.23 -14.93 17.26
C ALA A 286 6.51 -15.57 17.84
N ARG A 287 6.50 -16.88 18.09
CA ARG A 287 7.67 -17.65 18.59
C ARG A 287 8.60 -18.08 17.47
N HIS A 288 8.16 -18.11 16.22
CA HIS A 288 8.97 -18.56 15.09
C HIS A 288 10.14 -17.61 14.82
N PRO A 289 11.36 -18.10 14.50
CA PRO A 289 12.53 -17.25 14.24
C PRO A 289 12.32 -16.18 13.17
N LEU A 290 11.53 -16.46 12.13
CA LEU A 290 11.15 -15.49 11.08
C LEU A 290 10.43 -14.26 11.64
N ALA A 291 9.68 -14.38 12.76
CA ALA A 291 9.04 -13.22 13.38
C ALA A 291 10.05 -12.14 13.82
N ARG A 292 11.27 -12.56 14.16
CA ARG A 292 12.36 -11.62 14.47
C ARG A 292 12.90 -10.94 13.21
N ALA A 293 13.07 -11.69 12.13
CA ALA A 293 13.54 -11.15 10.85
C ALA A 293 12.51 -10.20 10.22
N LEU A 294 11.21 -10.51 10.34
CA LEU A 294 10.09 -9.75 9.78
C LEU A 294 9.56 -8.65 10.72
N ARG A 295 10.27 -8.35 11.79
CA ARG A 295 9.81 -7.41 12.83
C ARG A 295 9.80 -5.96 12.32
N PRO A 296 8.65 -5.24 12.38
CA PRO A 296 8.58 -3.85 11.94
C PRO A 296 9.34 -2.91 12.88
N GLY A 297 9.83 -1.80 12.35
CA GLY A 297 10.48 -0.72 13.10
C GLY A 297 9.49 0.09 13.96
N GLY A 298 10.01 0.87 14.91
CA GLY A 298 9.19 1.70 15.80
C GLY A 298 8.35 2.73 15.07
N LEU A 299 8.88 3.37 14.01
CA LEU A 299 8.17 4.34 13.20
C LEU A 299 6.94 3.74 12.49
N VAL A 300 7.07 2.51 11.98
CA VAL A 300 5.94 1.79 11.36
C VAL A 300 4.86 1.50 12.41
N LEU A 301 5.24 1.01 13.58
CA LEU A 301 4.29 0.70 14.66
C LEU A 301 3.60 1.97 15.19
N GLN A 302 4.31 3.10 15.27
CA GLN A 302 3.73 4.36 15.66
C GLN A 302 2.68 4.83 14.64
N ALA A 303 3.07 4.91 13.37
CA ALA A 303 2.16 5.33 12.30
C ALA A 303 0.93 4.42 12.21
N LEU A 304 1.13 3.10 12.36
CA LEU A 304 0.01 2.16 12.39
C LEU A 304 -0.89 2.37 13.61
N SER A 305 -0.32 2.64 14.81
CA SER A 305 -1.13 2.96 16.00
C SER A 305 -2.04 4.16 15.78
N GLU A 306 -1.54 5.21 15.16
CA GLU A 306 -2.29 6.44 14.87
C GLU A 306 -3.47 6.17 13.95
N VAL A 307 -3.25 5.40 12.88
CA VAL A 307 -4.32 4.97 11.96
C VAL A 307 -5.36 4.12 12.70
N LEU A 308 -4.96 3.12 13.47
CA LEU A 308 -5.88 2.25 14.19
C LEU A 308 -6.69 3.01 15.28
N LEU A 309 -6.08 4.00 15.91
CA LEU A 309 -6.79 4.89 16.82
C LEU A 309 -7.83 5.75 16.08
N ALA A 310 -7.56 6.16 14.83
CA ALA A 310 -8.55 6.85 14.00
C ALA A 310 -9.77 5.95 13.71
N TYR A 311 -9.56 4.66 13.42
CA TYR A 311 -10.65 3.69 13.29
C TYR A 311 -11.50 3.58 14.56
N LEU A 312 -10.86 3.52 15.73
CA LEU A 312 -11.56 3.46 17.02
C LEU A 312 -12.29 4.76 17.36
N ARG A 313 -11.75 5.91 16.99
CA ARG A 313 -12.42 7.23 17.15
C ARG A 313 -13.51 7.47 16.11
N ARG A 314 -13.54 6.67 15.02
CA ARG A 314 -14.45 6.82 13.86
C ARG A 314 -14.22 8.14 13.10
N ASP A 315 -12.99 8.58 12.99
CA ASP A 315 -12.61 9.81 12.30
C ASP A 315 -11.73 9.57 11.05
N VAL A 316 -11.68 8.32 10.53
CA VAL A 316 -10.84 7.93 9.38
C VAL A 316 -11.14 8.74 8.11
N ALA A 317 -12.40 9.12 7.90
CA ALA A 317 -12.82 9.93 6.75
C ALA A 317 -12.12 11.30 6.70
N ILE A 318 -11.60 11.77 7.84
CA ILE A 318 -10.91 13.06 7.99
C ILE A 318 -9.41 12.84 8.12
N THR A 319 -9.00 11.85 8.92
CA THR A 319 -7.61 11.71 9.39
C THR A 319 -6.77 10.74 8.57
N VAL A 320 -7.39 9.76 7.89
CA VAL A 320 -6.68 8.77 7.08
C VAL A 320 -6.75 9.15 5.60
N PRO A 321 -5.63 9.53 4.95
CA PRO A 321 -5.65 10.11 3.61
C PRO A 321 -6.34 9.23 2.57
N PHE A 322 -6.16 7.90 2.60
CA PHE A 322 -6.86 6.99 1.70
C PHE A 322 -8.39 7.17 1.79
N TRP A 323 -8.96 7.10 3.00
CA TRP A 323 -10.40 7.23 3.19
C TRP A 323 -10.89 8.64 2.88
N ARG A 324 -10.12 9.67 3.24
CA ARG A 324 -10.43 11.05 2.89
C ARG A 324 -10.57 11.20 1.38
N MET A 325 -9.58 10.74 0.59
CA MET A 325 -9.62 10.79 -0.87
C MET A 325 -10.78 9.96 -1.45
N ALA A 326 -10.97 8.73 -0.96
CA ALA A 326 -11.99 7.82 -1.47
C ALA A 326 -13.43 8.33 -1.26
N LEU A 327 -13.66 9.14 -0.23
CA LEU A 327 -14.97 9.62 0.17
C LEU A 327 -15.29 11.05 -0.27
N ILE A 328 -14.36 11.77 -0.91
CA ILE A 328 -14.65 13.13 -1.44
C ILE A 328 -15.83 13.06 -2.43
N PRO A 329 -16.89 13.87 -2.24
CA PRO A 329 -17.96 14.00 -3.21
C PRO A 329 -17.44 14.51 -4.56
N VAL A 330 -17.96 13.96 -5.67
CA VAL A 330 -17.50 14.37 -7.02
C VAL A 330 -17.78 15.85 -7.31
N GLU A 331 -18.83 16.39 -6.74
CA GLU A 331 -19.20 17.82 -6.85
C GLU A 331 -18.12 18.73 -6.25
N GLU A 332 -17.51 18.31 -5.15
CA GLU A 332 -16.38 19.04 -4.54
C GLU A 332 -15.16 19.00 -5.46
N LEU A 333 -14.87 17.85 -6.08
CA LEU A 333 -13.78 17.73 -7.06
C LEU A 333 -14.02 18.61 -8.28
N ARG A 334 -15.26 18.68 -8.80
CA ARG A 334 -15.62 19.58 -9.89
C ARG A 334 -15.43 21.05 -9.50
N ALA A 335 -15.83 21.43 -8.30
CA ALA A 335 -15.64 22.79 -7.79
C ALA A 335 -14.14 23.15 -7.68
N ARG A 336 -13.30 22.22 -7.14
CA ARG A 336 -11.85 22.39 -7.08
C ARG A 336 -11.24 22.52 -8.49
N ALA A 337 -11.63 21.64 -9.44
CA ALA A 337 -11.16 21.69 -10.81
C ALA A 337 -11.49 23.03 -11.51
N ALA A 338 -12.69 23.53 -11.30
CA ALA A 338 -13.09 24.85 -11.82
C ALA A 338 -12.28 25.98 -11.17
N ALA A 339 -11.99 25.90 -9.87
CA ALA A 339 -11.23 26.91 -9.14
C ALA A 339 -9.74 26.95 -9.52
N LEU A 340 -9.17 25.86 -10.01
CA LEU A 340 -7.78 25.84 -10.52
C LEU A 340 -7.60 26.84 -11.68
N GLY A 341 -8.62 26.99 -12.55
CA GLY A 341 -8.56 27.89 -13.68
C GLY A 341 -7.48 27.52 -14.72
N ALA A 342 -7.04 26.26 -14.73
CA ALA A 342 -6.01 25.72 -15.62
C ALA A 342 -6.52 24.44 -16.27
N GLY A 343 -6.45 24.34 -17.60
CA GLY A 343 -7.00 23.21 -18.36
C GLY A 343 -8.54 23.21 -18.47
N GLN A 344 -9.08 22.20 -19.10
CA GLN A 344 -10.52 21.95 -19.25
C GLN A 344 -11.02 21.07 -18.10
N LEU A 345 -12.08 21.47 -17.39
CA LEU A 345 -12.77 20.62 -16.43
C LEU A 345 -13.31 19.37 -17.14
N VAL A 346 -13.03 18.20 -16.60
CA VAL A 346 -13.49 16.90 -17.10
C VAL A 346 -13.96 16.01 -15.96
N ASP A 347 -15.03 15.26 -16.21
CA ASP A 347 -15.37 14.12 -15.38
C ASP A 347 -14.42 12.97 -15.68
N THR A 348 -13.95 12.31 -14.64
CA THR A 348 -12.99 11.23 -14.72
C THR A 348 -13.42 10.04 -13.86
N VAL A 349 -12.63 9.00 -13.93
CA VAL A 349 -12.78 7.82 -13.07
C VAL A 349 -11.47 7.60 -12.34
N ALA A 350 -11.56 7.57 -11.01
CA ALA A 350 -10.47 7.13 -10.14
C ALA A 350 -10.62 5.64 -9.80
N VAL A 351 -9.53 5.02 -9.38
CA VAL A 351 -9.53 3.61 -8.98
C VAL A 351 -8.90 3.44 -7.60
N PRO A 352 -9.38 2.49 -6.77
CA PRO A 352 -8.76 2.22 -5.46
C PRO A 352 -7.29 1.88 -5.56
N GLY A 353 -6.87 1.16 -6.61
CA GLY A 353 -5.47 0.84 -6.89
C GLY A 353 -5.13 -0.64 -6.85
N GLY A 354 -3.88 -0.98 -7.14
CA GLY A 354 -3.44 -2.37 -7.24
C GLY A 354 -3.46 -3.12 -5.91
N GLY A 355 -3.96 -4.35 -5.95
CA GLY A 355 -4.00 -5.25 -4.79
C GLY A 355 -5.18 -5.02 -3.85
N SER A 356 -6.24 -4.34 -4.32
CA SER A 356 -7.52 -4.16 -3.62
C SER A 356 -8.63 -3.89 -4.63
N VAL A 357 -9.82 -4.42 -4.37
CA VAL A 357 -11.08 -4.20 -5.13
C VAL A 357 -10.87 -4.12 -6.65
N PRO A 358 -10.38 -5.17 -7.32
CA PRO A 358 -10.01 -5.12 -8.74
C PRO A 358 -11.21 -4.79 -9.63
N GLY A 359 -11.00 -3.88 -10.61
CA GLY A 359 -12.03 -3.47 -11.56
C GLY A 359 -13.15 -2.62 -10.96
N GLN A 360 -12.95 -2.05 -9.77
CA GLN A 360 -13.87 -1.08 -9.19
C GLN A 360 -13.43 0.34 -9.54
N GLU A 361 -14.41 1.19 -9.75
CA GLU A 361 -14.26 2.57 -10.17
C GLU A 361 -14.94 3.51 -9.18
N ILE A 362 -14.36 4.70 -9.02
CA ILE A 362 -14.90 5.76 -8.16
C ILE A 362 -15.11 6.98 -9.04
N PRO A 363 -16.35 7.52 -9.18
CA PRO A 363 -16.60 8.75 -9.92
C PRO A 363 -15.68 9.87 -9.46
N SER A 364 -15.01 10.56 -10.37
CA SER A 364 -14.04 11.60 -10.08
C SER A 364 -14.17 12.78 -11.03
N ALA A 365 -13.40 13.83 -10.78
CA ALA A 365 -13.27 14.97 -11.66
C ALA A 365 -11.85 15.55 -11.57
N GLY A 366 -11.45 16.24 -12.62
CA GLY A 366 -10.14 16.86 -12.71
C GLY A 366 -10.05 17.84 -13.86
N VAL A 367 -8.83 18.10 -14.27
CA VAL A 367 -8.55 18.96 -15.42
C VAL A 367 -7.81 18.20 -16.50
N ALA A 368 -8.13 18.50 -17.77
CA ALA A 368 -7.47 17.97 -18.95
C ALA A 368 -6.75 19.08 -19.70
N VAL A 369 -5.54 18.80 -20.16
CA VAL A 369 -4.76 19.69 -21.04
C VAL A 369 -4.35 18.90 -22.27
N ASP A 370 -4.41 19.53 -23.45
CA ASP A 370 -4.04 18.87 -24.70
C ASP A 370 -2.54 18.50 -24.72
N GLY A 371 -2.24 17.36 -25.30
CA GLY A 371 -0.89 16.82 -25.40
C GLY A 371 -0.44 15.98 -24.19
N ASP A 372 0.77 15.42 -24.31
CA ASP A 372 1.46 14.71 -23.22
C ASP A 372 2.42 15.66 -22.52
N LEU A 373 2.01 16.20 -21.40
CA LEU A 373 2.77 17.09 -20.53
C LEU A 373 3.35 16.37 -19.30
N THR A 374 3.31 15.03 -19.27
CA THR A 374 3.74 14.28 -18.09
C THR A 374 5.22 14.45 -17.76
N ALA A 375 6.07 14.69 -18.77
CA ALA A 375 7.49 14.93 -18.57
C ALA A 375 7.75 16.30 -17.95
N GLU A 376 7.01 17.32 -18.38
CA GLU A 376 7.08 18.69 -17.86
C GLU A 376 6.58 18.72 -16.41
N LEU A 377 5.45 18.12 -16.14
CA LEU A 377 4.86 18.06 -14.81
C LEU A 377 5.79 17.34 -13.80
N ARG A 378 6.52 16.31 -14.23
CA ARG A 378 7.52 15.65 -13.38
C ARG A 378 8.76 16.50 -13.07
N ARG A 379 9.02 17.57 -13.83
CA ARG A 379 10.14 18.51 -13.56
C ARG A 379 9.78 19.62 -12.58
N HIS A 380 8.51 19.73 -12.22
CA HIS A 380 8.06 20.67 -11.19
C HIS A 380 8.56 20.25 -9.80
N ASP A 381 8.65 21.18 -8.87
CA ASP A 381 9.02 20.89 -7.46
C ASP A 381 7.86 21.30 -6.52
N PRO A 382 7.21 20.36 -5.84
CA PRO A 382 7.35 18.88 -5.98
C PRO A 382 6.85 18.36 -7.34
N PRO A 383 7.38 17.22 -7.83
CA PRO A 383 6.94 16.60 -9.07
C PRO A 383 5.45 16.25 -9.06
N VAL A 384 4.76 16.52 -10.18
CA VAL A 384 3.36 16.15 -10.37
C VAL A 384 3.27 14.92 -11.28
N ILE A 385 2.61 13.88 -10.81
CA ILE A 385 2.42 12.62 -11.54
C ILE A 385 0.99 12.58 -12.06
N ALA A 386 0.84 12.68 -13.38
CA ALA A 386 -0.43 12.65 -14.10
C ALA A 386 -0.51 11.45 -15.04
N ARG A 387 -1.67 11.22 -15.69
CA ARG A 387 -1.85 10.20 -16.72
C ARG A 387 -2.18 10.84 -18.09
N VAL A 388 -1.90 10.08 -19.14
CA VAL A 388 -2.33 10.46 -20.51
C VAL A 388 -3.52 9.60 -20.91
N GLU A 389 -4.57 10.24 -21.41
CA GLU A 389 -5.76 9.57 -21.89
C GLU A 389 -6.27 10.28 -23.15
N ALA A 390 -6.46 9.52 -24.24
CA ALA A 390 -6.90 10.05 -25.54
C ALA A 390 -6.08 11.25 -26.05
N GLY A 391 -4.76 11.24 -25.85
CA GLY A 391 -3.84 12.30 -26.30
C GLY A 391 -3.86 13.55 -25.46
N ARG A 392 -4.48 13.53 -24.29
CA ARG A 392 -4.51 14.63 -23.32
C ARG A 392 -3.92 14.22 -21.99
N THR A 393 -3.26 15.14 -21.32
CA THR A 393 -2.82 14.97 -19.94
C THR A 393 -3.99 15.21 -19.00
N ILE A 394 -4.29 14.22 -18.16
CA ILE A 394 -5.36 14.25 -17.18
C ILE A 394 -4.77 14.37 -15.78
N CYS A 395 -5.13 15.40 -15.05
CA CYS A 395 -4.87 15.58 -13.63
C CYS A 395 -6.15 15.35 -12.84
N ASP A 396 -6.28 14.18 -12.26
CA ASP A 396 -7.43 13.75 -11.46
C ASP A 396 -7.31 14.28 -10.02
N LEU A 397 -8.26 15.10 -9.58
CA LEU A 397 -8.18 15.79 -8.29
C LEU A 397 -8.54 14.92 -7.09
N ARG A 398 -9.07 13.72 -7.30
CA ARG A 398 -9.37 12.81 -6.17
C ARG A 398 -8.12 12.43 -5.39
N THR A 399 -6.99 12.29 -6.08
CA THR A 399 -5.71 11.89 -5.49
C THR A 399 -4.78 13.05 -5.17
N VAL A 400 -5.16 14.27 -5.52
CA VAL A 400 -4.46 15.51 -5.16
C VAL A 400 -4.95 15.99 -3.79
N ASP A 401 -4.05 16.15 -2.82
CA ASP A 401 -4.40 16.79 -1.56
C ASP A 401 -4.86 18.24 -1.83
N PRO A 402 -5.96 18.72 -1.22
CA PRO A 402 -6.37 20.11 -1.40
C PRO A 402 -5.29 21.15 -1.08
N ALA A 403 -4.33 20.83 -0.21
CA ALA A 403 -3.19 21.68 0.08
C ALA A 403 -2.23 21.84 -1.12
N ASP A 404 -2.27 20.92 -2.09
CA ASP A 404 -1.43 20.91 -3.28
C ASP A 404 -2.12 21.52 -4.50
N ASP A 405 -3.34 22.08 -4.37
CA ASP A 405 -4.07 22.67 -5.52
C ASP A 405 -3.28 23.83 -6.17
N GLU A 406 -2.66 24.69 -5.37
CA GLU A 406 -1.82 25.79 -5.91
C GLU A 406 -0.52 25.26 -6.54
N VAL A 407 0.06 24.17 -6.03
CA VAL A 407 1.20 23.48 -6.64
C VAL A 407 0.83 22.93 -8.01
N LEU A 408 -0.30 22.22 -8.11
CA LEU A 408 -0.79 21.68 -9.38
C LEU A 408 -1.08 22.80 -10.40
N LYS A 409 -1.69 23.88 -9.95
CA LYS A 409 -1.97 25.06 -10.80
C LYS A 409 -0.68 25.68 -11.35
N ALA A 410 0.33 25.87 -10.50
CA ALA A 410 1.62 26.40 -10.89
C ALA A 410 2.35 25.46 -11.88
N ALA A 411 2.30 24.14 -11.63
CA ALA A 411 2.89 23.14 -12.51
C ALA A 411 2.24 23.18 -13.92
N LEU A 412 0.89 23.23 -13.99
CA LEU A 412 0.18 23.33 -15.26
C LEU A 412 0.47 24.65 -16.01
N ALA A 413 0.60 25.76 -15.29
CA ALA A 413 0.92 27.05 -15.89
C ALA A 413 2.36 27.13 -16.43
N SER A 414 3.26 26.32 -15.94
CA SER A 414 4.66 26.25 -16.40
C SER A 414 4.85 25.37 -17.64
N CYS A 415 3.83 24.59 -18.03
CA CYS A 415 3.89 23.77 -19.23
C CYS A 415 3.78 24.62 -20.51
N PRO A 416 4.51 24.26 -21.58
CA PRO A 416 4.36 24.94 -22.87
C PRO A 416 2.93 24.75 -23.41
N THR A 417 2.34 25.85 -23.90
CA THR A 417 1.04 25.86 -24.55
C THR A 417 1.12 25.37 -26.00
#